data_25f19cf23fda672ad8a5f90bf98e5bf4
#
_entry.id   25f19cf23fda672ad8a5f90bf98e5bf4
#
_cell.length_a   1.000
_cell.length_b   1.000
_cell.length_c   1.000
_cell.angle_alpha   90.00
_cell.angle_beta   90.00
_cell.angle_gamma   90.00
#
_symmetry.space_group_name_H-M   'P 1'
#
loop_
_entity.id
_entity.type
_entity.pdbx_description
1 polymer ?
#
loop_
_entity_poly.entity_id
_entity_poly.type
_entity_poly.pdbx_seq_one_letter_code
_entity_poly.pdbx_strand_id
1 'polypeptide(L)'
;MDKLRIRTTPGSEVKETAPGSWLLSLPSGKAGAYRWAQLDDYIHLARSAFLWRPPLRMEISARVSSGHVPGTWGFGLWNDPFNVSAGIGGTGRRLPAFPNCAWFFYASPDNYLALGDTHPAQGFLAATFSSPLIPPVFLAAGVPFLPLLAVKPAARIIRRFLRLLVKESAAQLSVDVTQWHTYQLEWRAGEVRFLVDGAVQFLTPVSPLGRLGLVLWIDNQFAAFPPDGRARFGSLDSPEPVWLELSAISVHE
;
A
#
# COMPACT_ATOMS: atom_id res chain seq x y z
N MET A 1 18.64 9.92 -5.54
CA MET A 1 17.55 8.95 -5.86
C MET A 1 17.24 8.95 -7.37
N ASP A 2 18.20 8.54 -8.21
CA ASP A 2 18.09 8.67 -9.67
C ASP A 2 17.18 7.63 -10.37
N LYS A 3 16.24 6.98 -9.69
CA LYS A 3 15.59 5.79 -10.27
C LYS A 3 14.09 5.65 -9.97
N LEU A 4 13.41 6.70 -9.53
CA LEU A 4 11.96 6.64 -9.41
C LEU A 4 11.32 6.54 -10.81
N ARG A 5 10.39 5.61 -10.97
CA ARG A 5 9.64 5.37 -12.19
C ARG A 5 8.21 5.84 -12.03
N ILE A 6 7.77 6.61 -13.02
CA ILE A 6 6.41 7.11 -13.11
C ILE A 6 5.51 6.05 -13.72
N ARG A 7 4.34 5.86 -13.12
CA ARG A 7 3.30 4.99 -13.65
C ARG A 7 1.94 5.63 -13.40
N THR A 8 1.12 5.67 -14.46
CA THR A 8 -0.22 6.28 -14.40
C THR A 8 -1.21 5.52 -15.27
N THR A 9 -2.49 5.68 -14.98
CA THR A 9 -3.58 5.40 -15.90
C THR A 9 -3.90 6.63 -16.77
N PRO A 10 -4.58 6.47 -17.90
CA PRO A 10 -4.99 7.61 -18.72
C PRO A 10 -5.74 8.68 -17.91
N GLY A 11 -5.33 9.94 -18.05
CA GLY A 11 -5.86 11.10 -17.34
C GLY A 11 -5.29 11.33 -15.95
N SER A 12 -4.63 10.34 -15.33
CA SER A 12 -3.87 10.54 -14.09
C SER A 12 -2.47 11.05 -14.42
N GLU A 13 -1.87 11.82 -13.51
CA GLU A 13 -0.59 12.48 -13.74
C GLU A 13 0.36 12.28 -12.56
N VAL A 14 1.64 12.14 -12.86
CA VAL A 14 2.75 12.31 -11.92
C VAL A 14 3.67 13.37 -12.48
N LYS A 15 3.88 14.44 -11.75
CA LYS A 15 4.69 15.59 -12.17
C LYS A 15 5.70 15.95 -11.10
N GLU A 16 6.95 16.14 -11.51
CA GLU A 16 7.94 16.80 -10.67
C GLU A 16 7.71 18.31 -10.70
N THR A 17 7.33 18.89 -9.55
CA THR A 17 6.99 20.31 -9.41
C THR A 17 8.18 21.17 -9.06
N ALA A 18 9.16 20.57 -8.40
CA ALA A 18 10.49 21.14 -8.11
C ALA A 18 11.47 19.96 -7.92
N PRO A 19 12.79 20.15 -7.98
CA PRO A 19 13.75 19.08 -7.76
C PRO A 19 13.45 18.27 -6.49
N GLY A 20 13.10 16.99 -6.64
CA GLY A 20 12.73 16.08 -5.54
C GLY A 20 11.34 16.30 -4.94
N SER A 21 10.50 17.14 -5.54
CA SER A 21 9.10 17.38 -5.14
C SER A 21 8.16 16.90 -6.22
N TRP A 22 7.13 16.16 -5.83
CA TRP A 22 6.25 15.44 -6.74
C TRP A 22 4.78 15.70 -6.44
N LEU A 23 3.99 15.80 -7.49
CA LEU A 23 2.53 15.83 -7.46
C LEU A 23 2.00 14.59 -8.17
N LEU A 24 1.26 13.75 -7.45
CA LEU A 24 0.50 12.65 -7.99
C LEU A 24 -0.97 13.06 -8.01
N SER A 25 -1.63 13.05 -9.16
CA SER A 25 -3.01 13.53 -9.28
C SER A 25 -3.90 12.57 -10.06
N LEU A 26 -5.15 12.50 -9.64
CA LEU A 26 -6.22 11.77 -10.31
C LEU A 26 -7.31 12.75 -10.74
N PRO A 27 -7.82 12.63 -11.97
CA PRO A 27 -8.96 13.44 -12.42
C PRO A 27 -10.25 13.02 -11.70
N SER A 28 -11.23 13.90 -11.70
CA SER A 28 -12.60 13.52 -11.37
C SER A 28 -13.12 12.43 -12.33
N GLY A 29 -14.09 11.65 -11.89
CA GLY A 29 -14.71 10.64 -12.75
C GLY A 29 -15.55 9.63 -12.01
N LYS A 30 -16.33 8.88 -12.76
CA LYS A 30 -17.27 7.87 -12.26
C LYS A 30 -16.58 6.60 -11.80
N ALA A 31 -17.26 5.82 -10.94
CA ALA A 31 -16.91 4.44 -10.63
C ALA A 31 -16.81 3.58 -11.90
N GLY A 32 -16.10 2.46 -11.80
CA GLY A 32 -15.87 1.54 -12.91
C GLY A 32 -14.63 1.86 -13.75
N ALA A 33 -14.11 3.10 -13.69
CA ALA A 33 -12.83 3.46 -14.28
C ALA A 33 -11.74 3.53 -13.19
N TYR A 34 -10.77 2.64 -13.27
CA TYR A 34 -9.60 2.66 -12.39
C TYR A 34 -8.67 3.80 -12.75
N ARG A 35 -8.41 4.68 -11.77
CA ARG A 35 -7.49 5.82 -11.88
C ARG A 35 -6.38 5.66 -10.84
N TRP A 36 -5.17 5.88 -11.27
CA TRP A 36 -4.01 5.59 -10.45
C TRP A 36 -2.78 6.38 -10.91
N ALA A 37 -2.04 6.89 -9.94
CA ALA A 37 -0.75 7.54 -10.13
C ALA A 37 0.24 7.00 -9.09
N GLN A 38 1.44 6.63 -9.52
CA GLN A 38 2.46 6.01 -8.67
C GLN A 38 3.87 6.41 -9.07
N LEU A 39 4.70 6.55 -8.07
CA LEU A 39 6.15 6.52 -8.16
C LEU A 39 6.69 5.27 -7.47
N ASP A 40 7.64 4.59 -8.08
CA ASP A 40 8.31 3.44 -7.48
C ASP A 40 9.75 3.29 -7.98
N ASP A 41 10.58 2.55 -7.22
CA ASP A 41 11.98 2.26 -7.57
C ASP A 41 12.21 0.81 -8.01
N TYR A 42 11.16 -0.02 -8.02
CA TYR A 42 11.29 -1.48 -8.13
C TYR A 42 10.64 -2.09 -9.37
N ILE A 43 9.83 -1.37 -10.13
CA ILE A 43 9.02 -2.00 -11.19
C ILE A 43 9.82 -2.77 -12.23
N HIS A 44 11.03 -2.33 -12.52
CA HIS A 44 11.95 -2.95 -13.49
C HIS A 44 12.80 -4.08 -12.88
N LEU A 45 12.72 -4.31 -11.58
CA LEU A 45 13.54 -5.29 -10.85
C LEU A 45 12.76 -6.57 -10.59
N ALA A 46 13.45 -7.71 -10.54
CA ALA A 46 12.90 -8.90 -9.91
C ALA A 46 12.75 -8.65 -8.40
N ARG A 47 11.77 -9.29 -7.74
CA ARG A 47 11.51 -9.08 -6.30
C ARG A 47 12.75 -9.39 -5.42
N SER A 48 13.56 -10.36 -5.83
CA SER A 48 14.83 -10.68 -5.16
C SER A 48 15.91 -9.59 -5.29
N ALA A 49 15.74 -8.67 -6.25
CA ALA A 49 16.65 -7.56 -6.52
C ALA A 49 16.10 -6.20 -6.03
N PHE A 50 15.01 -6.19 -5.26
CA PHE A 50 14.52 -4.95 -4.65
C PHE A 50 15.60 -4.34 -3.76
N LEU A 51 15.61 -3.03 -3.65
CA LEU A 51 16.77 -2.30 -3.17
C LEU A 51 16.93 -2.37 -1.64
N TRP A 52 15.82 -2.37 -0.89
CA TRP A 52 15.82 -2.03 0.53
C TRP A 52 15.72 -3.25 1.44
N ARG A 53 16.48 -3.22 2.53
CA ARG A 53 16.47 -4.21 3.61
C ARG A 53 16.81 -3.53 4.95
N PRO A 54 16.44 -4.14 6.09
CA PRO A 54 16.82 -3.57 7.38
C PRO A 54 18.36 -3.72 7.65
N PRO A 55 18.98 -2.81 8.42
CA PRO A 55 18.37 -1.62 8.99
C PRO A 55 18.22 -0.51 7.97
N LEU A 56 17.11 0.30 8.06
CA LEU A 56 16.81 1.34 7.10
C LEU A 56 15.99 2.45 7.76
N ARG A 57 16.22 3.69 7.31
CA ARG A 57 15.36 4.84 7.58
C ARG A 57 14.84 5.44 6.29
N MET A 58 13.52 5.63 6.23
CA MET A 58 12.84 6.38 5.18
C MET A 58 12.30 7.67 5.79
N GLU A 59 12.41 8.78 5.05
CA GLU A 59 11.82 10.06 5.41
C GLU A 59 11.14 10.69 4.19
N ILE A 60 9.92 11.19 4.37
CA ILE A 60 9.12 11.80 3.31
C ILE A 60 8.29 12.93 3.93
N SER A 61 8.27 14.10 3.31
CA SER A 61 7.28 15.13 3.59
C SER A 61 6.10 14.96 2.64
N ALA A 62 4.87 14.96 3.17
CA ALA A 62 3.68 14.71 2.36
C ALA A 62 2.46 15.48 2.86
N ARG A 63 1.56 15.79 1.92
CA ARG A 63 0.18 16.22 2.17
C ARG A 63 -0.75 15.76 1.05
N VAL A 64 -2.05 15.73 1.32
CA VAL A 64 -3.07 15.29 0.37
C VAL A 64 -4.18 16.34 0.22
N SER A 65 -4.89 16.32 -0.89
CA SER A 65 -5.93 17.30 -1.22
C SER A 65 -7.11 17.34 -0.24
N SER A 66 -7.38 16.21 0.41
CA SER A 66 -8.53 16.07 1.33
C SER A 66 -8.29 14.94 2.32
N GLY A 67 -8.84 15.07 3.53
CA GLY A 67 -8.89 13.97 4.51
C GLY A 67 -9.81 12.80 4.08
N HIS A 68 -10.59 12.96 3.01
CA HIS A 68 -11.55 11.97 2.51
C HIS A 68 -11.36 11.68 1.01
N VAL A 69 -10.18 11.21 0.65
CA VAL A 69 -9.89 10.77 -0.73
C VAL A 69 -10.65 9.47 -1.03
N PRO A 70 -11.40 9.38 -2.15
CA PRO A 70 -11.99 8.11 -2.59
C PRO A 70 -10.89 7.13 -3.02
N GLY A 71 -10.86 5.95 -2.37
CA GLY A 71 -9.86 4.92 -2.67
C GLY A 71 -8.75 4.84 -1.64
N THR A 72 -7.50 4.76 -2.11
CA THR A 72 -6.32 4.62 -1.26
C THR A 72 -5.20 5.56 -1.67
N TRP A 73 -4.35 5.92 -0.72
CA TRP A 73 -3.08 6.58 -0.98
C TRP A 73 -2.08 6.24 0.11
N GLY A 74 -0.83 6.41 -0.19
CA GLY A 74 0.21 6.17 0.80
C GLY A 74 1.62 6.18 0.22
N PHE A 75 2.55 5.88 1.11
CA PHE A 75 3.97 5.76 0.79
C PHE A 75 4.66 4.84 1.80
N GLY A 76 5.64 4.12 1.34
CA GLY A 76 6.41 3.21 2.17
C GLY A 76 7.12 2.13 1.38
N LEU A 77 7.41 1.05 2.05
CA LEU A 77 8.17 -0.06 1.51
C LEU A 77 7.29 -1.30 1.39
N TRP A 78 7.34 -2.00 0.26
CA TRP A 78 6.59 -3.22 0.05
C TRP A 78 7.26 -4.20 -0.92
N ASN A 79 6.78 -5.45 -0.94
CA ASN A 79 7.29 -6.47 -1.84
C ASN A 79 6.46 -6.66 -3.12
N ASP A 80 5.55 -5.71 -3.45
CA ASP A 80 4.64 -5.77 -4.59
C ASP A 80 3.89 -7.12 -4.68
N PRO A 81 3.07 -7.47 -3.69
CA PRO A 81 2.44 -8.79 -3.58
C PRO A 81 1.34 -9.02 -4.61
N PHE A 82 0.66 -7.92 -5.04
CA PHE A 82 -0.52 -7.97 -5.89
C PHE A 82 -0.13 -7.78 -7.35
N ASN A 83 0.18 -8.88 -8.02
CA ASN A 83 0.70 -8.83 -9.38
C ASN A 83 -0.28 -9.31 -10.43
N VAL A 84 -1.48 -9.71 -10.02
CA VAL A 84 -2.51 -10.15 -10.96
C VAL A 84 -3.22 -8.93 -11.49
N SER A 85 -3.12 -8.71 -12.80
CA SER A 85 -3.84 -7.67 -13.54
C SER A 85 -5.35 -7.97 -13.59
N ALA A 86 -5.97 -8.06 -12.40
CA ALA A 86 -7.40 -8.35 -12.22
C ALA A 86 -8.18 -7.10 -11.83
N GLY A 87 -7.70 -5.91 -12.20
CA GLY A 87 -8.28 -4.64 -11.76
C GLY A 87 -7.92 -4.26 -10.32
N ILE A 88 -6.95 -4.94 -9.71
CA ILE A 88 -6.52 -4.74 -8.33
C ILE A 88 -5.13 -4.05 -8.27
N GLY A 89 -4.80 -3.21 -9.23
CA GLY A 89 -3.59 -2.39 -9.22
C GLY A 89 -2.26 -3.11 -9.44
N GLY A 90 -2.26 -4.38 -9.81
CA GLY A 90 -1.02 -5.15 -10.03
C GLY A 90 -0.30 -4.82 -11.34
N THR A 91 1.01 -5.05 -11.37
CA THR A 91 1.87 -4.77 -12.53
C THR A 91 1.82 -5.82 -13.63
N GLY A 92 1.20 -6.96 -13.40
CA GLY A 92 1.09 -8.08 -14.34
C GLY A 92 2.40 -8.78 -14.71
N ARG A 93 3.51 -8.49 -14.00
CA ARG A 93 4.85 -8.97 -14.36
C ARG A 93 5.49 -9.94 -13.38
N ARG A 94 4.88 -10.14 -12.20
CA ARG A 94 5.45 -11.00 -11.16
C ARG A 94 4.44 -12.04 -10.70
N LEU A 95 4.91 -13.17 -10.26
CA LEU A 95 4.06 -14.16 -9.60
C LEU A 95 3.59 -13.63 -8.23
N PRO A 96 2.41 -14.03 -7.75
CA PRO A 96 1.89 -13.57 -6.46
C PRO A 96 2.84 -13.87 -5.31
N ALA A 97 2.80 -13.05 -4.26
CA ALA A 97 3.53 -13.27 -3.01
C ALA A 97 2.65 -12.89 -1.83
N PHE A 98 2.96 -13.40 -0.65
CA PHE A 98 2.35 -12.87 0.56
C PHE A 98 2.87 -11.46 0.86
N PRO A 99 2.04 -10.57 1.45
CA PRO A 99 2.41 -9.19 1.69
C PRO A 99 3.52 -9.09 2.75
N ASN A 100 4.54 -8.34 2.41
CA ASN A 100 5.55 -7.82 3.32
C ASN A 100 5.68 -6.34 3.04
N CYS A 101 5.30 -5.51 4.00
CA CYS A 101 5.36 -4.05 3.85
C CYS A 101 5.45 -3.34 5.20
N ALA A 102 5.93 -2.09 5.13
CA ALA A 102 5.86 -1.10 6.18
C ALA A 102 5.57 0.24 5.52
N TRP A 103 4.43 0.86 5.84
CA TRP A 103 3.93 2.04 5.13
C TRP A 103 3.04 2.93 5.98
N PHE A 104 2.98 4.21 5.61
CA PHE A 104 1.90 5.10 5.93
C PHE A 104 0.85 4.94 4.84
N PHE A 105 -0.39 4.69 5.23
CA PHE A 105 -1.43 4.24 4.33
C PHE A 105 -2.80 4.80 4.71
N TYR A 106 -3.52 5.31 3.75
CA TYR A 106 -4.91 5.72 3.89
C TYR A 106 -5.83 4.82 3.07
N ALA A 107 -6.96 4.46 3.65
CA ALA A 107 -8.03 3.76 2.96
C ALA A 107 -9.38 4.41 3.27
N SER A 108 -10.17 4.66 2.20
CA SER A 108 -11.55 5.15 2.34
C SER A 108 -12.45 4.14 3.06
N PRO A 109 -13.61 4.57 3.60
CA PRO A 109 -14.54 3.68 4.34
C PRO A 109 -15.06 2.47 3.56
N ASP A 110 -14.98 2.48 2.23
CA ASP A 110 -15.39 1.34 1.39
C ASP A 110 -14.45 0.13 1.49
N ASN A 111 -13.24 0.35 1.97
CA ASN A 111 -12.22 -0.66 2.13
C ASN A 111 -12.43 -1.52 3.39
N TYR A 112 -11.97 -2.75 3.36
CA TYR A 112 -11.72 -3.59 4.52
C TYR A 112 -10.44 -4.41 4.27
N LEU A 113 -9.29 -3.84 4.61
CA LEU A 113 -7.98 -4.36 4.23
C LEU A 113 -7.30 -5.15 5.35
N ALA A 114 -7.76 -5.00 6.58
CA ALA A 114 -7.24 -5.77 7.70
C ALA A 114 -7.60 -7.27 7.56
N LEU A 115 -6.67 -8.13 7.89
CA LEU A 115 -6.91 -9.55 8.11
C LEU A 115 -7.43 -9.79 9.53
N GLY A 116 -7.11 -8.92 10.48
CA GLY A 116 -7.68 -8.89 11.82
C GLY A 116 -9.19 -8.57 11.79
N ASP A 117 -9.91 -8.97 12.86
CA ASP A 117 -11.35 -8.76 12.96
C ASP A 117 -11.71 -7.57 13.85
N THR A 118 -10.70 -6.90 14.41
CA THR A 118 -10.87 -5.78 15.37
C THR A 118 -11.00 -4.43 14.69
N HIS A 119 -10.35 -4.24 13.54
CA HIS A 119 -10.33 -2.98 12.81
C HIS A 119 -10.39 -3.21 11.31
N PRO A 120 -11.18 -2.42 10.55
CA PRO A 120 -11.27 -2.54 9.10
C PRO A 120 -10.03 -2.06 8.34
N ALA A 121 -9.05 -1.43 9.00
CA ALA A 121 -7.93 -0.70 8.42
C ALA A 121 -8.42 0.40 7.46
N GLN A 122 -9.21 1.33 7.98
CA GLN A 122 -9.75 2.52 7.31
C GLN A 122 -9.18 3.78 7.94
N GLY A 123 -9.20 4.88 7.21
CA GLY A 123 -8.57 6.14 7.62
C GLY A 123 -7.07 6.12 7.37
N PHE A 124 -6.33 7.00 8.03
CA PHE A 124 -4.87 7.10 7.89
C PHE A 124 -4.16 6.28 8.97
N LEU A 125 -3.25 5.41 8.55
CA LEU A 125 -2.66 4.37 9.36
C LEU A 125 -1.14 4.32 9.18
N ALA A 126 -0.44 3.94 10.24
CA ALA A 126 0.87 3.30 10.16
C ALA A 126 0.66 1.79 10.23
N ALA A 127 1.13 1.04 9.25
CA ALA A 127 0.85 -0.39 9.17
C ALA A 127 2.04 -1.21 8.68
N THR A 128 2.14 -2.42 9.19
CA THR A 128 3.13 -3.42 8.78
C THR A 128 2.47 -4.77 8.51
N PHE A 129 3.00 -5.45 7.50
CA PHE A 129 2.71 -6.85 7.24
C PHE A 129 4.02 -7.64 7.18
N SER A 130 4.02 -8.80 7.82
CA SER A 130 5.14 -9.73 7.81
C SER A 130 4.64 -11.13 7.49
N SER A 131 5.18 -11.72 6.43
CA SER A 131 4.73 -13.01 5.93
C SER A 131 5.92 -13.89 5.56
N PRO A 132 5.78 -15.23 5.64
CA PRO A 132 6.80 -16.16 5.18
C PRO A 132 7.18 -15.90 3.72
N LEU A 133 8.46 -16.02 3.40
CA LEU A 133 8.98 -15.90 2.03
C LEU A 133 8.76 -17.21 1.26
N ILE A 134 7.50 -17.54 0.99
CA ILE A 134 7.11 -18.72 0.22
C ILE A 134 7.44 -18.46 -1.26
N PRO A 135 8.08 -19.42 -1.95
CA PRO A 135 8.34 -19.29 -3.37
C PRO A 135 7.04 -19.00 -4.16
N PRO A 136 7.03 -17.97 -5.02
CA PRO A 136 5.83 -17.52 -5.72
C PRO A 136 5.13 -18.58 -6.55
N VAL A 137 5.83 -19.59 -7.03
CA VAL A 137 5.27 -20.71 -7.81
C VAL A 137 4.20 -21.48 -7.03
N PHE A 138 4.37 -21.66 -5.70
CA PHE A 138 3.38 -22.34 -4.87
C PHE A 138 2.11 -21.49 -4.68
N LEU A 139 2.25 -20.17 -4.63
CA LEU A 139 1.12 -19.26 -4.56
C LEU A 139 0.40 -19.14 -5.91
N ALA A 140 1.13 -19.23 -7.02
CA ALA A 140 0.55 -19.24 -8.36
C ALA A 140 -0.40 -20.42 -8.56
N ALA A 141 -0.12 -21.58 -7.94
CA ALA A 141 -1.02 -22.73 -7.95
C ALA A 141 -2.37 -22.43 -7.26
N GLY A 142 -2.44 -21.42 -6.40
CA GLY A 142 -3.67 -20.96 -5.75
C GLY A 142 -4.54 -20.02 -6.62
N VAL A 143 -3.99 -19.44 -7.68
CA VAL A 143 -4.71 -18.46 -8.54
C VAL A 143 -6.02 -19.02 -9.12
N PRO A 144 -6.10 -20.26 -9.61
CA PRO A 144 -7.36 -20.85 -10.08
C PRO A 144 -8.48 -20.92 -9.03
N PHE A 145 -8.12 -20.83 -7.75
CA PHE A 145 -9.09 -20.87 -6.63
C PHE A 145 -9.57 -19.49 -6.19
N LEU A 146 -9.06 -18.39 -6.77
CA LEU A 146 -9.53 -17.03 -6.47
C LEU A 146 -11.06 -16.85 -6.62
N PRO A 147 -11.76 -17.47 -7.59
CA PRO A 147 -13.21 -17.38 -7.67
C PRO A 147 -13.93 -17.88 -6.41
N LEU A 148 -13.31 -18.76 -5.60
CA LEU A 148 -13.86 -19.19 -4.32
C LEU A 148 -14.04 -18.05 -3.31
N LEU A 149 -13.34 -16.93 -3.48
CA LEU A 149 -13.56 -15.72 -2.67
C LEU A 149 -14.96 -15.13 -2.85
N ALA A 150 -15.66 -15.44 -3.95
CA ALA A 150 -17.06 -15.07 -4.14
C ALA A 150 -18.02 -15.92 -3.29
N VAL A 151 -17.56 -17.07 -2.77
CA VAL A 151 -18.34 -17.99 -1.96
C VAL A 151 -18.04 -17.74 -0.48
N LYS A 152 -18.98 -17.15 0.27
CA LYS A 152 -18.77 -16.71 1.66
C LYS A 152 -18.11 -17.76 2.60
N PRO A 153 -18.55 -19.04 2.66
CA PRO A 153 -17.88 -20.03 3.51
C PRO A 153 -16.42 -20.25 3.13
N ALA A 154 -16.12 -20.34 1.84
CA ALA A 154 -14.76 -20.52 1.34
C ALA A 154 -13.89 -19.29 1.63
N ALA A 155 -14.41 -18.08 1.41
CA ALA A 155 -13.71 -16.85 1.72
C ALA A 155 -13.36 -16.74 3.22
N ARG A 156 -14.25 -17.14 4.12
CA ARG A 156 -13.99 -17.19 5.57
C ARG A 156 -12.85 -18.16 5.92
N ILE A 157 -12.85 -19.33 5.29
CA ILE A 157 -11.77 -20.34 5.50
C ILE A 157 -10.45 -19.79 5.00
N ILE A 158 -10.42 -19.23 3.79
CA ILE A 158 -9.22 -18.62 3.20
C ILE A 158 -8.71 -17.49 4.12
N ARG A 159 -9.58 -16.58 4.59
CA ARG A 159 -9.22 -15.51 5.51
C ARG A 159 -8.58 -16.03 6.80
N ARG A 160 -9.18 -17.07 7.43
CA ARG A 160 -8.61 -17.71 8.63
C ARG A 160 -7.22 -18.27 8.37
N PHE A 161 -7.03 -18.93 7.22
CA PHE A 161 -5.73 -19.46 6.83
C PHE A 161 -4.70 -18.35 6.60
N LEU A 162 -5.07 -17.27 5.91
CA LEU A 162 -4.21 -16.12 5.70
C LEU A 162 -3.76 -15.49 7.02
N ARG A 163 -4.63 -15.39 8.02
CA ARG A 163 -4.29 -14.86 9.36
C ARG A 163 -3.24 -15.68 10.11
N LEU A 164 -3.09 -16.96 9.80
CA LEU A 164 -2.03 -17.79 10.39
C LEU A 164 -0.66 -17.52 9.76
N LEU A 165 -0.65 -17.10 8.50
CA LEU A 165 0.58 -16.90 7.73
C LEU A 165 1.02 -15.42 7.72
N VAL A 166 0.08 -14.49 7.69
CA VAL A 166 0.34 -13.06 7.58
C VAL A 166 0.15 -12.42 8.95
N LYS A 167 1.24 -11.96 9.53
CA LYS A 167 1.22 -11.12 10.74
C LYS A 167 0.95 -9.69 10.29
N GLU A 168 0.00 -9.05 10.94
CA GLU A 168 -0.42 -7.68 10.70
C GLU A 168 -0.31 -6.88 11.99
N SER A 169 0.13 -5.63 11.88
CA SER A 169 0.11 -4.68 12.98
C SER A 169 -0.13 -3.29 12.41
N ALA A 170 -1.10 -2.57 12.95
CA ALA A 170 -1.47 -1.23 12.48
C ALA A 170 -1.95 -0.35 13.63
N ALA A 171 -1.71 0.95 13.50
CA ALA A 171 -2.25 1.99 14.36
C ALA A 171 -2.87 3.09 13.51
N GLN A 172 -4.05 3.57 13.92
CA GLN A 172 -4.68 4.72 13.31
C GLN A 172 -3.97 6.00 13.78
N LEU A 173 -3.69 6.89 12.84
CA LEU A 173 -3.01 8.14 13.09
C LEU A 173 -3.99 9.30 13.09
N SER A 174 -3.93 10.14 14.13
CA SER A 174 -4.74 11.37 14.25
C SER A 174 -3.90 12.56 13.78
N VAL A 175 -3.73 12.69 12.46
CA VAL A 175 -2.95 13.74 11.82
C VAL A 175 -3.81 14.43 10.77
N ASP A 176 -3.73 15.75 10.67
CA ASP A 176 -4.36 16.49 9.56
C ASP A 176 -3.53 16.31 8.29
N VAL A 177 -3.84 15.27 7.54
CA VAL A 177 -3.10 14.88 6.32
C VAL A 177 -3.16 15.92 5.21
N THR A 178 -3.99 16.98 5.33
CA THR A 178 -4.06 18.09 4.37
C THR A 178 -2.95 19.12 4.59
N GLN A 179 -2.26 19.05 5.71
CA GLN A 179 -1.10 19.86 6.04
C GLN A 179 0.19 19.10 5.74
N TRP A 180 1.28 19.83 5.51
CA TRP A 180 2.59 19.23 5.38
C TRP A 180 3.07 18.66 6.72
N HIS A 181 3.41 17.36 6.69
CA HIS A 181 4.04 16.66 7.79
C HIS A 181 5.26 15.89 7.28
N THR A 182 6.23 15.72 8.16
CA THR A 182 7.38 14.84 7.92
C THR A 182 7.12 13.47 8.51
N TYR A 183 7.05 12.48 7.66
CA TYR A 183 6.82 11.07 8.00
C TYR A 183 8.12 10.31 7.96
N GLN A 184 8.44 9.58 9.03
CA GLN A 184 9.65 8.78 9.13
C GLN A 184 9.30 7.33 9.45
N LEU A 185 10.00 6.41 8.82
CA LEU A 185 9.90 4.99 9.04
C LEU A 185 11.29 4.44 9.31
N GLU A 186 11.50 3.89 10.50
CA GLU A 186 12.71 3.18 10.86
C GLU A 186 12.41 1.69 10.86
N TRP A 187 13.02 0.96 9.94
CA TRP A 187 12.84 -0.48 9.81
C TRP A 187 14.10 -1.22 10.26
N ARG A 188 13.95 -2.02 11.30
CA ARG A 188 14.98 -2.92 11.83
C ARG A 188 14.49 -4.36 11.80
N ALA A 189 15.40 -5.30 11.88
CA ALA A 189 15.04 -6.71 12.06
C ALA A 189 14.26 -6.88 13.38
N GLY A 190 12.99 -7.30 13.27
CA GLY A 190 12.11 -7.50 14.42
C GLY A 190 11.48 -6.24 15.03
N GLU A 191 11.67 -5.06 14.42
CA GLU A 191 11.05 -3.80 14.89
C GLU A 191 10.81 -2.85 13.73
N VAL A 192 9.66 -2.19 13.74
CA VAL A 192 9.39 -1.04 12.88
C VAL A 192 8.84 0.10 13.71
N ARG A 193 9.38 1.30 13.50
CA ARG A 193 8.98 2.53 14.19
C ARG A 193 8.49 3.54 13.17
N PHE A 194 7.34 4.15 13.45
CA PHE A 194 6.74 5.20 12.64
C PHE A 194 6.71 6.50 13.44
N LEU A 195 7.19 7.57 12.83
CA LEU A 195 7.21 8.90 13.44
C LEU A 195 6.52 9.90 12.50
N VAL A 196 5.84 10.88 13.09
CA VAL A 196 5.32 12.05 12.39
C VAL A 196 5.87 13.29 13.10
N ASP A 197 6.50 14.19 12.36
CA ASP A 197 7.15 15.40 12.87
C ASP A 197 8.12 15.11 14.03
N GLY A 198 8.86 14.00 13.94
CA GLY A 198 9.82 13.54 14.93
C GLY A 198 9.20 12.85 16.16
N ALA A 199 7.86 12.84 16.32
CA ALA A 199 7.19 12.17 17.40
C ALA A 199 6.82 10.72 17.03
N VAL A 200 7.18 9.75 17.86
CA VAL A 200 6.83 8.33 17.65
C VAL A 200 5.32 8.17 17.78
N GLN A 201 4.69 7.73 16.69
CA GLN A 201 3.25 7.46 16.63
C GLN A 201 2.94 5.98 16.81
N PHE A 202 3.81 5.11 16.32
CA PHE A 202 3.60 3.67 16.38
C PHE A 202 4.93 2.92 16.42
N LEU A 203 4.97 1.87 17.23
CA LEU A 203 6.10 0.94 17.35
C LEU A 203 5.55 -0.48 17.35
N THR A 204 6.14 -1.35 16.55
CA THR A 204 5.66 -2.72 16.42
C THR A 204 6.81 -3.72 16.24
N PRO A 205 6.71 -4.93 16.83
CA PRO A 205 7.63 -6.03 16.55
C PRO A 205 7.32 -6.77 15.22
N VAL A 206 6.20 -6.44 14.55
CA VAL A 206 5.88 -7.02 13.24
C VAL A 206 6.71 -6.32 12.17
N SER A 207 7.83 -6.95 11.81
CA SER A 207 8.80 -6.44 10.86
C SER A 207 8.72 -7.23 9.57
N PRO A 208 8.62 -6.58 8.39
CA PRO A 208 8.59 -7.26 7.08
C PRO A 208 9.84 -8.10 6.86
N LEU A 209 9.68 -9.15 6.07
CA LEU A 209 10.77 -10.04 5.67
C LEU A 209 11.19 -9.80 4.21
N GLY A 210 12.48 -10.07 3.94
CA GLY A 210 13.04 -10.00 2.59
C GLY A 210 13.42 -8.59 2.15
N ARG A 211 13.48 -8.41 0.84
CA ARG A 211 13.79 -7.12 0.22
C ARG A 211 12.50 -6.42 -0.19
N LEU A 212 12.46 -5.11 -0.01
CA LEU A 212 11.33 -4.26 -0.34
C LEU A 212 11.72 -3.18 -1.34
N GLY A 213 10.73 -2.66 -2.07
CA GLY A 213 10.86 -1.49 -2.92
C GLY A 213 10.09 -0.32 -2.33
N LEU A 214 10.50 0.89 -2.65
CA LEU A 214 9.81 2.11 -2.31
C LEU A 214 8.60 2.30 -3.23
N VAL A 215 7.44 2.60 -2.65
CA VAL A 215 6.21 2.92 -3.37
C VAL A 215 5.55 4.15 -2.80
N LEU A 216 5.07 5.02 -3.68
CA LEU A 216 4.28 6.19 -3.36
C LEU A 216 3.12 6.23 -4.36
N TRP A 217 1.86 6.28 -3.89
CA TRP A 217 0.72 6.15 -4.79
C TRP A 217 -0.52 6.88 -4.29
N ILE A 218 -1.42 7.13 -5.22
CA ILE A 218 -2.81 7.50 -5.00
C ILE A 218 -3.67 6.79 -6.05
N ASP A 219 -4.80 6.23 -5.63
CA ASP A 219 -5.77 5.58 -6.53
C ASP A 219 -7.21 5.70 -6.03
N ASN A 220 -8.17 5.41 -6.90
CA ASN A 220 -9.59 5.38 -6.57
C ASN A 220 -10.10 3.95 -6.30
N GLN A 221 -9.24 3.01 -6.00
CA GLN A 221 -9.62 1.63 -5.78
C GLN A 221 -10.13 1.40 -4.36
N PHE A 222 -11.04 0.44 -4.22
CA PHE A 222 -11.35 -0.17 -2.96
C PHE A 222 -11.23 -1.68 -3.03
N ALA A 223 -10.84 -2.29 -1.92
CA ALA A 223 -10.88 -3.72 -1.70
C ALA A 223 -11.38 -3.98 -0.28
N ALA A 224 -12.33 -4.89 -0.15
CA ALA A 224 -12.90 -5.26 1.14
C ALA A 224 -12.94 -6.78 1.26
N PHE A 225 -12.30 -7.27 2.33
CA PHE A 225 -12.29 -8.68 2.67
C PHE A 225 -12.72 -8.87 4.15
N PRO A 226 -13.98 -8.53 4.48
CA PRO A 226 -14.45 -8.51 5.85
C PRO A 226 -14.62 -9.93 6.42
N PRO A 227 -14.76 -10.06 7.77
CA PRO A 227 -14.95 -11.36 8.44
C PRO A 227 -16.18 -12.13 8.00
N ASP A 228 -17.21 -11.45 7.49
CA ASP A 228 -18.43 -12.08 6.99
C ASP A 228 -18.22 -12.85 5.67
N GLY A 229 -17.04 -12.74 5.05
CA GLY A 229 -16.65 -13.42 3.82
C GLY A 229 -17.23 -12.82 2.54
N ARG A 230 -17.69 -11.56 2.59
CA ARG A 230 -18.14 -10.81 1.40
C ARG A 230 -16.98 -10.06 0.75
N ALA A 231 -16.10 -10.75 0.06
CA ALA A 231 -15.03 -10.09 -0.68
C ALA A 231 -15.63 -9.18 -1.76
N ARG A 232 -15.19 -7.92 -1.79
CA ARG A 232 -15.60 -6.90 -2.77
C ARG A 232 -14.38 -6.10 -3.19
N PHE A 233 -14.36 -5.67 -4.44
CA PHE A 233 -13.33 -4.78 -4.97
C PHE A 233 -13.88 -4.01 -6.16
N GLY A 234 -13.29 -2.87 -6.44
CA GLY A 234 -13.69 -2.02 -7.55
C GLY A 234 -13.03 -0.66 -7.49
N SER A 235 -13.56 0.29 -8.24
CA SER A 235 -13.14 1.68 -8.23
C SER A 235 -14.30 2.60 -7.82
N LEU A 236 -13.97 3.65 -7.10
CA LEU A 236 -14.91 4.61 -6.54
C LEU A 236 -15.10 5.82 -7.45
N ASP A 237 -16.24 6.48 -7.30
CA ASP A 237 -16.46 7.83 -7.84
C ASP A 237 -15.49 8.80 -7.18
N SER A 238 -14.97 9.72 -7.98
CA SER A 238 -14.26 10.91 -7.50
C SER A 238 -14.93 12.15 -8.11
N PRO A 239 -15.81 12.85 -7.40
CA PRO A 239 -16.52 13.98 -7.96
C PRO A 239 -15.60 15.15 -8.30
N GLU A 240 -14.48 15.25 -7.59
CA GLU A 240 -13.44 16.26 -7.78
C GLU A 240 -12.08 15.61 -8.02
N PRO A 241 -11.13 16.32 -8.67
CA PRO A 241 -9.75 15.86 -8.74
C PRO A 241 -9.16 15.75 -7.34
N VAL A 242 -8.36 14.72 -7.12
CA VAL A 242 -7.60 14.51 -5.87
C VAL A 242 -6.12 14.36 -6.16
N TRP A 243 -5.31 14.73 -5.19
CA TRP A 243 -3.86 14.70 -5.36
C TRP A 243 -3.12 14.39 -4.06
N LEU A 244 -1.90 13.89 -4.21
CA LEU A 244 -0.89 13.67 -3.16
C LEU A 244 0.37 14.44 -3.56
N GLU A 245 0.81 15.35 -2.71
CA GLU A 245 2.09 16.04 -2.84
C GLU A 245 3.14 15.42 -1.93
N LEU A 246 4.33 15.28 -2.46
CA LEU A 246 5.47 14.63 -1.81
C LEU A 246 6.73 15.47 -2.01
N SER A 247 7.55 15.58 -0.98
CA SER A 247 8.86 16.22 -1.05
C SER A 247 9.83 15.59 -0.05
N ALA A 248 11.10 16.02 -0.10
CA ALA A 248 12.17 15.54 0.81
C ALA A 248 12.23 14.00 0.92
N ILE A 249 11.94 13.30 -0.19
CA ILE A 249 11.95 11.83 -0.19
C ILE A 249 13.38 11.34 -0.02
N SER A 250 13.65 10.61 1.03
CA SER A 250 14.95 10.00 1.29
C SER A 250 14.82 8.59 1.86
N VAL A 251 15.74 7.70 1.48
CA VAL A 251 15.85 6.35 2.02
C VAL A 251 17.34 6.04 2.21
N HIS A 252 17.71 5.66 3.42
CA HIS A 252 19.09 5.39 3.82
C HIS A 252 19.18 4.07 4.59
N GLU A 253 20.23 3.28 4.30
CA GLU A 253 20.64 2.10 5.10
C GLU A 253 21.50 2.52 6.29
#